data_9d84c4102d5f92439c276db9ba0c62f4
#
_entry.id   9d84c4102d5f92439c276db9ba0c62f4
#
_cell.length_a   1.000
_cell.length_b   1.000
_cell.length_c   1.000
_cell.angle_alpha   90.00
_cell.angle_beta   90.00
_cell.angle_gamma   90.00
#
_symmetry.space_group_name_H-M   'P 1'
#
loop_
_entity.id
_entity.type
_entity.pdbx_description
1 polymer ?
#
loop_
_entity_poly.entity_id
_entity_poly.type
_entity_poly.pdbx_seq_one_letter_code
_entity_poly.pdbx_strand_id
1 'polypeptide(L)'
;RILDPAKTQICFNSSWFNELGAAGMIKLAAQNTVARMLERDDFSKRYGNNQPIAIHEFLYPLCQGYDSVAMKADIELGGTDQKFNLLMGRELQKHYGQSPQCILTMPLLEGLDGVNKMSKSLGNYVGITDAPNEMFGKLMSVSDVLMWRYFELLSFRSEAEIAQFKAEIAEGRNPRDVKVLLCDELVTRFHGAQAAKDALADFENRFRQGGIPDDIAEVTIDTAGAGMGIGQVLKQAGLVTSTSEAFRQMEGGGVRADGEKVTDRTLQLASGTEVVLQVGKRKFARVKII
;
A
#
# COMPACT_ATOMS: atom_id res chain seq x y z
N ARG A 1 16.54 5.98 -3.89
CA ARG A 1 16.50 5.67 -2.44
C ARG A 1 16.93 4.23 -2.11
N ILE A 2 16.84 3.29 -3.06
CA ILE A 2 17.22 1.89 -2.86
C ILE A 2 18.58 1.60 -3.51
N LEU A 3 18.71 1.99 -4.79
CA LEU A 3 19.94 1.78 -5.56
C LEU A 3 20.82 3.02 -5.55
N ASP A 4 22.13 2.81 -5.55
CA ASP A 4 23.14 3.86 -5.71
C ASP A 4 23.30 4.15 -7.23
N PRO A 5 22.98 5.35 -7.70
CA PRO A 5 23.12 5.70 -9.13
C PRO A 5 24.56 5.54 -9.66
N ALA A 6 25.56 5.72 -8.79
CA ALA A 6 26.95 5.57 -9.20
C ALA A 6 27.38 4.10 -9.44
N LYS A 7 26.60 3.16 -8.91
CA LYS A 7 26.84 1.70 -9.02
C LYS A 7 25.78 1.00 -9.86
N THR A 8 24.81 1.75 -10.41
CA THR A 8 23.68 1.19 -11.13
C THR A 8 23.72 1.60 -12.59
N GLN A 9 23.77 0.63 -13.48
CA GLN A 9 23.65 0.85 -14.91
C GLN A 9 22.20 0.67 -15.35
N ILE A 10 21.63 1.68 -16.04
CA ILE A 10 20.31 1.59 -16.65
C ILE A 10 20.49 1.16 -18.09
N CYS A 11 19.85 0.05 -18.47
CA CYS A 11 19.85 -0.48 -19.82
C CYS A 11 18.42 -0.48 -20.39
N PHE A 12 18.28 -0.12 -21.64
CA PHE A 12 17.03 -0.19 -22.37
C PHE A 12 17.09 -1.32 -23.39
N ASN A 13 16.18 -2.24 -23.36
CA ASN A 13 16.19 -3.40 -24.24
C ASN A 13 15.95 -3.06 -25.72
N SER A 14 15.41 -1.89 -26.02
CA SER A 14 15.34 -1.38 -27.40
C SER A 14 16.72 -1.28 -28.08
N SER A 15 17.81 -1.12 -27.33
CA SER A 15 19.17 -1.05 -27.90
C SER A 15 19.56 -2.36 -28.60
N TRP A 16 19.27 -3.52 -28.03
CA TRP A 16 19.58 -4.81 -28.67
C TRP A 16 18.44 -5.36 -29.52
N PHE A 17 17.15 -5.05 -29.21
CA PHE A 17 16.05 -5.52 -30.05
C PHE A 17 15.95 -4.77 -31.39
N ASN A 18 16.30 -3.48 -31.44
CA ASN A 18 16.36 -2.76 -32.70
C ASN A 18 17.42 -3.34 -33.66
N GLU A 19 18.55 -3.81 -33.10
CA GLU A 19 19.62 -4.46 -33.87
C GLU A 19 19.23 -5.88 -34.29
N LEU A 20 18.50 -6.60 -33.46
CA LEU A 20 18.08 -7.97 -33.70
C LEU A 20 17.18 -8.09 -34.95
N GLY A 21 16.27 -7.16 -35.12
CA GLY A 21 15.35 -7.08 -36.26
C GLY A 21 14.42 -8.29 -36.38
N ALA A 22 13.65 -8.36 -37.46
CA ALA A 22 12.66 -9.42 -37.67
C ALA A 22 13.31 -10.81 -37.77
N ALA A 23 14.42 -10.94 -38.48
CA ALA A 23 15.13 -12.22 -38.63
C ALA A 23 15.67 -12.72 -37.29
N GLY A 24 16.17 -11.83 -36.44
CA GLY A 24 16.62 -12.17 -35.10
C GLY A 24 15.47 -12.59 -34.18
N MET A 25 14.33 -11.91 -34.26
CA MET A 25 13.12 -12.32 -33.51
C MET A 25 12.63 -13.71 -33.90
N ILE A 26 12.67 -14.06 -35.18
CA ILE A 26 12.32 -15.42 -35.63
C ILE A 26 13.31 -16.45 -35.06
N LYS A 27 14.61 -16.15 -35.09
CA LYS A 27 15.63 -17.04 -34.50
C LYS A 27 15.44 -17.19 -32.99
N LEU A 28 15.09 -16.11 -32.29
CA LEU A 28 14.78 -16.13 -30.86
C LEU A 28 13.54 -16.99 -30.57
N ALA A 29 12.46 -16.81 -31.34
CA ALA A 29 11.24 -17.57 -31.21
C ALA A 29 11.46 -19.08 -31.48
N ALA A 30 12.38 -19.42 -32.36
CA ALA A 30 12.73 -20.82 -32.64
C ALA A 30 13.44 -21.56 -31.49
N GLN A 31 13.89 -20.84 -30.45
CA GLN A 31 14.53 -21.44 -29.28
C GLN A 31 13.52 -22.05 -28.29
N ASN A 32 12.23 -21.85 -28.52
CA ASN A 32 11.20 -22.38 -27.60
C ASN A 32 10.00 -22.93 -28.39
N THR A 33 9.13 -23.64 -27.71
CA THR A 33 7.94 -24.26 -28.30
C THR A 33 6.66 -23.71 -27.67
N VAL A 34 5.56 -23.77 -28.43
CA VAL A 34 4.22 -23.42 -27.90
C VAL A 34 3.88 -24.27 -26.70
N ALA A 35 4.21 -25.58 -26.75
CA ALA A 35 3.96 -26.49 -25.62
C ALA A 35 4.66 -25.99 -24.34
N ARG A 36 5.90 -25.54 -24.43
CA ARG A 36 6.66 -25.00 -23.30
C ARG A 36 6.06 -23.69 -22.80
N MET A 37 5.61 -22.82 -23.70
CA MET A 37 4.94 -21.56 -23.31
C MET A 37 3.63 -21.82 -22.55
N LEU A 38 2.89 -22.86 -22.93
CA LEU A 38 1.63 -23.25 -22.26
C LEU A 38 1.84 -23.86 -20.86
N GLU A 39 3.07 -24.12 -20.43
CA GLU A 39 3.36 -24.51 -19.04
C GLU A 39 3.26 -23.31 -18.07
N ARG A 40 3.27 -22.08 -18.58
CA ARG A 40 3.06 -20.89 -17.76
C ARG A 40 1.61 -20.86 -17.28
N ASP A 41 1.41 -20.67 -15.95
CA ASP A 41 0.12 -20.83 -15.28
C ASP A 41 -1.04 -20.06 -15.93
N ASP A 42 -0.82 -18.80 -16.30
CA ASP A 42 -1.85 -17.98 -16.93
C ASP A 42 -2.20 -18.46 -18.34
N PHE A 43 -1.21 -18.85 -19.14
CA PHE A 43 -1.43 -19.43 -20.48
C PHE A 43 -2.13 -20.76 -20.39
N SER A 44 -1.72 -21.63 -19.46
CA SER A 44 -2.34 -22.93 -19.21
C SER A 44 -3.84 -22.78 -18.86
N LYS A 45 -4.15 -21.86 -17.94
CA LYS A 45 -5.53 -21.58 -17.51
C LYS A 45 -6.37 -21.00 -18.65
N ARG A 46 -5.83 -20.02 -19.37
CA ARG A 46 -6.54 -19.38 -20.50
C ARG A 46 -6.77 -20.38 -21.64
N TYR A 47 -5.77 -21.16 -21.98
CA TYR A 47 -5.89 -22.20 -23.01
C TYR A 47 -6.93 -23.26 -22.63
N GLY A 48 -6.89 -23.76 -21.39
CA GLY A 48 -7.85 -24.74 -20.87
C GLY A 48 -9.29 -24.23 -20.82
N ASN A 49 -9.47 -22.90 -20.67
CA ASN A 49 -10.78 -22.24 -20.64
C ASN A 49 -11.20 -21.69 -22.02
N ASN A 50 -10.52 -22.05 -23.11
CA ASN A 50 -10.75 -21.53 -24.45
C ASN A 50 -10.73 -19.98 -24.53
N GLN A 51 -9.94 -19.33 -23.67
CA GLN A 51 -9.72 -17.89 -23.72
C GLN A 51 -8.61 -17.55 -24.71
N PRO A 52 -8.73 -16.46 -25.49
CA PRO A 52 -7.75 -16.12 -26.51
C PRO A 52 -6.39 -15.79 -25.89
N ILE A 53 -5.33 -16.27 -26.55
CA ILE A 53 -3.94 -15.91 -26.27
C ILE A 53 -3.36 -15.33 -27.57
N ALA A 54 -2.94 -14.07 -27.55
CA ALA A 54 -2.36 -13.45 -28.73
C ALA A 54 -0.91 -13.91 -28.93
N ILE A 55 -0.48 -14.05 -30.18
CA ILE A 55 0.87 -14.55 -30.52
C ILE A 55 1.98 -13.73 -29.89
N HIS A 56 1.82 -12.39 -29.82
CA HIS A 56 2.82 -11.53 -29.19
C HIS A 56 3.02 -11.80 -27.70
N GLU A 57 2.01 -12.35 -27.02
CA GLU A 57 2.13 -12.70 -25.59
C GLU A 57 3.15 -13.82 -25.36
N PHE A 58 3.33 -14.72 -26.33
CA PHE A 58 4.37 -15.74 -26.31
C PHE A 58 5.77 -15.17 -26.55
N LEU A 59 5.88 -14.01 -27.19
CA LEU A 59 7.17 -13.34 -27.39
C LEU A 59 7.68 -12.66 -26.11
N TYR A 60 6.79 -12.24 -25.20
CA TYR A 60 7.18 -11.52 -24.00
C TYR A 60 8.21 -12.28 -23.13
N PRO A 61 7.98 -13.56 -22.76
CA PRO A 61 8.97 -14.34 -22.00
C PRO A 61 10.31 -14.48 -22.72
N LEU A 62 10.28 -14.59 -24.05
CA LEU A 62 11.50 -14.66 -24.85
C LEU A 62 12.26 -13.35 -24.88
N CYS A 63 11.55 -12.22 -24.98
CA CYS A 63 12.16 -10.90 -24.93
C CYS A 63 12.79 -10.67 -23.55
N GLN A 64 12.07 -10.93 -22.47
CA GLN A 64 12.63 -10.80 -21.12
C GLN A 64 13.83 -11.74 -20.91
N GLY A 65 13.74 -12.98 -21.38
CA GLY A 65 14.86 -13.91 -21.28
C GLY A 65 16.08 -13.49 -22.12
N TYR A 66 15.86 -12.85 -23.29
CA TYR A 66 16.96 -12.34 -24.10
C TYR A 66 17.65 -11.11 -23.48
N ASP A 67 16.94 -10.34 -22.65
CA ASP A 67 17.55 -9.25 -21.86
C ASP A 67 18.69 -9.81 -20.99
N SER A 68 18.51 -10.98 -20.37
CA SER A 68 19.58 -11.65 -19.60
C SER A 68 20.76 -12.05 -20.46
N VAL A 69 20.53 -12.47 -21.71
CA VAL A 69 21.59 -12.79 -22.68
C VAL A 69 22.36 -11.53 -23.07
N ALA A 70 21.65 -10.47 -23.45
CA ALA A 70 22.24 -9.21 -23.89
C ALA A 70 23.06 -8.54 -22.79
N MET A 71 22.59 -8.57 -21.56
CA MET A 71 23.27 -8.02 -20.39
C MET A 71 24.33 -8.97 -19.80
N LYS A 72 24.41 -10.23 -20.26
CA LYS A 72 25.27 -11.28 -19.69
C LYS A 72 25.09 -11.38 -18.16
N ALA A 73 23.83 -11.41 -17.73
CA ALA A 73 23.50 -11.39 -16.32
C ALA A 73 24.02 -12.64 -15.60
N ASP A 74 24.65 -12.47 -14.44
CA ASP A 74 25.07 -13.56 -13.55
C ASP A 74 23.98 -13.94 -12.56
N ILE A 75 23.18 -12.95 -12.12
CA ILE A 75 22.10 -13.12 -11.15
C ILE A 75 20.92 -12.26 -11.62
N GLU A 76 19.73 -12.84 -11.63
CA GLU A 76 18.49 -12.10 -11.90
C GLU A 76 17.52 -12.23 -10.72
N LEU A 77 16.98 -11.08 -10.28
CA LEU A 77 16.04 -10.99 -9.16
C LEU A 77 14.63 -10.74 -9.68
N GLY A 78 13.65 -11.41 -9.11
CA GLY A 78 12.25 -11.17 -9.44
C GLY A 78 11.26 -11.61 -8.38
N GLY A 79 9.99 -11.34 -8.60
CA GLY A 79 8.91 -11.94 -7.82
C GLY A 79 8.72 -13.42 -8.19
N THR A 80 8.06 -14.18 -7.31
CA THR A 80 7.72 -15.60 -7.58
C THR A 80 6.85 -15.75 -8.82
N ASP A 81 6.05 -14.73 -9.17
CA ASP A 81 5.24 -14.67 -10.40
C ASP A 81 6.09 -14.56 -11.67
N GLN A 82 7.36 -14.14 -11.57
CA GLN A 82 8.29 -13.99 -12.70
C GLN A 82 9.16 -15.25 -12.93
N LYS A 83 9.03 -16.27 -12.09
CA LYS A 83 9.91 -17.46 -12.13
C LYS A 83 10.02 -18.09 -13.52
N PHE A 84 8.91 -18.21 -14.24
CA PHE A 84 8.92 -18.75 -15.62
C PHE A 84 9.81 -17.92 -16.54
N ASN A 85 9.66 -16.59 -16.52
CA ASN A 85 10.42 -15.70 -17.38
C ASN A 85 11.92 -15.67 -17.00
N LEU A 86 12.24 -15.73 -15.71
CA LEU A 86 13.63 -15.80 -15.23
C LEU A 86 14.31 -17.12 -15.66
N LEU A 87 13.57 -18.23 -15.62
CA LEU A 87 14.06 -19.52 -16.13
C LEU A 87 14.28 -19.48 -17.64
N MET A 88 13.44 -18.73 -18.39
CA MET A 88 13.62 -18.53 -19.82
C MET A 88 14.98 -17.86 -20.12
N GLY A 89 15.40 -16.88 -19.32
CA GLY A 89 16.72 -16.25 -19.41
C GLY A 89 17.86 -17.26 -19.30
N ARG A 90 17.78 -18.17 -18.32
CA ARG A 90 18.77 -19.24 -18.16
C ARG A 90 18.85 -20.16 -19.38
N GLU A 91 17.71 -20.57 -19.94
CA GLU A 91 17.68 -21.43 -21.12
C GLU A 91 18.25 -20.72 -22.34
N LEU A 92 17.90 -19.46 -22.56
CA LEU A 92 18.44 -18.68 -23.67
C LEU A 92 19.94 -18.44 -23.52
N GLN A 93 20.46 -18.16 -22.33
CA GLN A 93 21.89 -18.04 -22.09
C GLN A 93 22.66 -19.29 -22.54
N LYS A 94 22.14 -20.50 -22.24
CA LYS A 94 22.74 -21.76 -22.74
C LYS A 94 22.76 -21.81 -24.26
N HIS A 95 21.66 -21.45 -24.92
CA HIS A 95 21.57 -21.44 -26.39
C HIS A 95 22.55 -20.46 -27.02
N TYR A 96 22.85 -19.36 -26.32
CA TYR A 96 23.84 -18.37 -26.76
C TYR A 96 25.26 -18.64 -26.24
N GLY A 97 25.51 -19.83 -25.68
CA GLY A 97 26.85 -20.25 -25.22
C GLY A 97 27.34 -19.53 -23.97
N GLN A 98 26.45 -18.97 -23.20
CA GLN A 98 26.75 -18.31 -21.91
C GLN A 98 26.51 -19.27 -20.73
N SER A 99 27.19 -19.02 -19.62
CA SER A 99 26.86 -19.66 -18.35
C SER A 99 25.47 -19.20 -17.88
N PRO A 100 24.58 -20.12 -17.50
CA PRO A 100 23.24 -19.74 -17.03
C PRO A 100 23.30 -18.97 -15.71
N GLN A 101 22.62 -17.84 -15.66
CA GLN A 101 22.50 -17.01 -14.45
C GLN A 101 21.88 -17.77 -13.26
N CYS A 102 22.15 -17.32 -12.05
CA CYS A 102 21.37 -17.67 -10.87
C CYS A 102 20.09 -16.82 -10.85
N ILE A 103 18.99 -17.43 -10.43
CA ILE A 103 17.74 -16.69 -10.19
C ILE A 103 17.42 -16.68 -8.70
N LEU A 104 17.00 -15.52 -8.20
CA LEU A 104 16.49 -15.36 -6.85
C LEU A 104 15.07 -14.79 -6.93
N THR A 105 14.11 -15.52 -6.38
CA THR A 105 12.72 -15.07 -6.36
C THR A 105 12.26 -14.76 -4.95
N MET A 106 11.58 -13.61 -4.81
CA MET A 106 10.97 -13.18 -3.56
C MET A 106 9.45 -13.35 -3.65
N PRO A 107 8.79 -13.73 -2.55
CA PRO A 107 7.32 -13.72 -2.49
C PRO A 107 6.77 -12.35 -2.82
N LEU A 108 5.57 -12.31 -3.43
CA LEU A 108 4.86 -11.07 -3.66
C LEU A 108 4.47 -10.45 -2.33
N LEU A 109 4.60 -9.12 -2.25
CA LEU A 109 4.14 -8.34 -1.12
C LEU A 109 2.67 -7.99 -1.34
N GLU A 110 1.83 -8.33 -0.38
CA GLU A 110 0.43 -7.95 -0.35
C GLU A 110 0.30 -6.44 -0.08
N GLY A 111 -0.68 -5.80 -0.73
CA GLY A 111 -1.01 -4.40 -0.50
C GLY A 111 -1.72 -4.17 0.84
N LEU A 112 -2.11 -2.91 1.10
CA LEU A 112 -2.79 -2.50 2.33
C LEU A 112 -4.10 -3.26 2.59
N ASP A 113 -4.71 -3.82 1.53
CA ASP A 113 -5.91 -4.67 1.60
C ASP A 113 -5.64 -6.08 2.17
N GLY A 114 -4.37 -6.50 2.23
CA GLY A 114 -3.95 -7.81 2.73
C GLY A 114 -4.33 -9.00 1.85
N VAL A 115 -4.79 -8.78 0.63
CA VAL A 115 -5.30 -9.81 -0.29
C VAL A 115 -4.60 -9.73 -1.64
N ASN A 116 -4.63 -8.58 -2.28
CA ASN A 116 -4.06 -8.39 -3.60
C ASN A 116 -2.58 -8.00 -3.49
N LYS A 117 -1.78 -8.35 -4.51
CA LYS A 117 -0.40 -7.85 -4.56
C LYS A 117 -0.38 -6.33 -4.51
N MET A 118 0.63 -5.77 -3.85
CA MET A 118 0.84 -4.33 -3.80
C MET A 118 1.03 -3.77 -5.22
N SER A 119 0.21 -2.80 -5.59
CA SER A 119 0.22 -2.24 -6.94
C SER A 119 -0.26 -0.79 -6.96
N LYS A 120 0.39 0.05 -7.78
CA LYS A 120 -0.06 1.42 -8.04
C LYS A 120 -1.45 1.47 -8.68
N SER A 121 -1.73 0.54 -9.61
CA SER A 121 -3.03 0.49 -10.32
C SER A 121 -4.19 0.12 -9.40
N LEU A 122 -3.93 -0.59 -8.31
CA LEU A 122 -4.95 -0.95 -7.31
C LEU A 122 -5.06 0.09 -6.19
N GLY A 123 -4.16 1.06 -6.11
CA GLY A 123 -4.15 2.07 -5.05
C GLY A 123 -3.84 1.51 -3.64
N ASN A 124 -3.45 0.24 -3.53
CA ASN A 124 -3.22 -0.47 -2.27
C ASN A 124 -1.73 -0.46 -1.83
N TYR A 125 -0.95 0.48 -2.31
CA TYR A 125 0.50 0.51 -2.13
C TYR A 125 0.97 1.55 -1.09
N VAL A 126 2.17 1.29 -0.55
CA VAL A 126 2.97 2.25 0.20
C VAL A 126 4.14 2.65 -0.69
N GLY A 127 4.19 3.93 -1.07
CA GLY A 127 5.27 4.44 -1.92
C GLY A 127 6.53 4.74 -1.12
N ILE A 128 7.70 4.31 -1.61
CA ILE A 128 8.99 4.69 -0.99
C ILE A 128 9.30 6.18 -1.10
N THR A 129 8.52 6.91 -1.88
CA THR A 129 8.58 8.37 -2.07
C THR A 129 7.39 9.09 -1.42
N ASP A 130 6.46 8.37 -0.82
CA ASP A 130 5.38 8.99 -0.04
C ASP A 130 5.99 9.88 1.06
N ALA A 131 5.27 10.90 1.50
CA ALA A 131 5.69 11.70 2.65
C ALA A 131 5.85 10.82 3.91
N PRO A 132 6.80 11.11 4.82
CA PRO A 132 7.03 10.28 6.00
C PRO A 132 5.76 9.99 6.82
N ASN A 133 4.92 10.99 7.04
CA ASN A 133 3.66 10.88 7.77
C ASN A 133 2.65 9.99 7.04
N GLU A 134 2.60 10.09 5.72
CA GLU A 134 1.73 9.26 4.87
C GLU A 134 2.19 7.80 4.88
N MET A 135 3.50 7.56 4.67
CA MET A 135 4.08 6.23 4.77
C MET A 135 3.80 5.61 6.14
N PHE A 136 4.04 6.35 7.23
CA PHE A 136 3.79 5.90 8.59
C PHE A 136 2.31 5.54 8.81
N GLY A 137 1.40 6.42 8.41
CA GLY A 137 -0.05 6.20 8.53
C GLY A 137 -0.54 4.98 7.73
N LYS A 138 -0.08 4.81 6.49
CA LYS A 138 -0.38 3.63 5.67
C LYS A 138 0.12 2.34 6.32
N LEU A 139 1.35 2.32 6.81
CA LEU A 139 1.90 1.14 7.50
C LEU A 139 1.18 0.83 8.80
N MET A 140 0.75 1.84 9.56
CA MET A 140 -0.07 1.65 10.76
C MET A 140 -1.47 1.11 10.46
N SER A 141 -1.99 1.33 9.24
CA SER A 141 -3.34 0.88 8.85
C SER A 141 -3.42 -0.60 8.48
N VAL A 142 -2.30 -1.28 8.26
CA VAL A 142 -2.29 -2.71 7.93
C VAL A 142 -2.86 -3.55 9.08
N SER A 143 -3.49 -4.68 8.75
CA SER A 143 -3.96 -5.62 9.77
C SER A 143 -2.79 -6.21 10.57
N ASP A 144 -3.06 -6.70 11.78
CA ASP A 144 -2.02 -7.33 12.59
C ASP A 144 -1.49 -8.63 11.96
N VAL A 145 -2.29 -9.31 11.15
CA VAL A 145 -1.85 -10.47 10.37
C VAL A 145 -0.88 -10.05 9.27
N LEU A 146 -1.22 -9.00 8.52
CA LEU A 146 -0.37 -8.48 7.44
C LEU A 146 0.93 -7.87 7.97
N MET A 147 0.91 -7.29 9.17
CA MET A 147 2.11 -6.78 9.85
C MET A 147 3.24 -7.80 9.89
N TRP A 148 2.94 -9.07 10.21
CA TRP A 148 3.96 -10.13 10.27
C TRP A 148 4.56 -10.41 8.91
N ARG A 149 3.75 -10.39 7.87
CA ARG A 149 4.22 -10.53 6.48
C ARG A 149 5.19 -9.40 6.10
N TYR A 150 4.89 -8.18 6.55
CA TYR A 150 5.76 -7.04 6.32
C TYR A 150 7.06 -7.12 7.14
N PHE A 151 7.02 -7.64 8.36
CA PHE A 151 8.25 -7.94 9.10
C PHE A 151 9.11 -8.96 8.36
N GLU A 152 8.54 -10.06 7.88
CA GLU A 152 9.27 -11.12 7.18
C GLU A 152 9.91 -10.64 5.86
N LEU A 153 9.25 -9.78 5.10
CA LEU A 153 9.70 -9.38 3.77
C LEU A 153 10.44 -8.05 3.71
N LEU A 154 10.21 -7.16 4.66
CA LEU A 154 10.72 -5.79 4.59
C LEU A 154 11.66 -5.41 5.74
N SER A 155 11.56 -6.05 6.91
CA SER A 155 12.42 -5.74 8.06
C SER A 155 13.79 -6.39 7.92
N PHE A 156 14.80 -5.77 8.54
CA PHE A 156 16.13 -6.36 8.71
C PHE A 156 16.31 -7.05 10.07
N ARG A 157 15.22 -7.16 10.83
CA ARG A 157 15.24 -7.89 12.10
C ARG A 157 15.37 -9.38 11.85
N SER A 158 16.06 -10.05 12.77
CA SER A 158 16.23 -11.50 12.73
C SER A 158 14.89 -12.22 12.97
N GLU A 159 14.80 -13.46 12.49
CA GLU A 159 13.63 -14.33 12.77
C GLU A 159 13.42 -14.52 14.28
N ALA A 160 14.51 -14.54 15.08
CA ALA A 160 14.43 -14.65 16.53
C ALA A 160 13.75 -13.43 17.17
N GLU A 161 14.07 -12.20 16.72
CA GLU A 161 13.41 -10.97 17.19
C GLU A 161 11.94 -10.96 16.82
N ILE A 162 11.61 -11.37 15.58
CA ILE A 162 10.22 -11.46 15.13
C ILE A 162 9.44 -12.50 15.95
N ALA A 163 10.04 -13.65 16.24
CA ALA A 163 9.44 -14.68 17.09
C ALA A 163 9.22 -14.17 18.53
N GLN A 164 10.17 -13.40 19.07
CA GLN A 164 10.02 -12.76 20.36
C GLN A 164 8.84 -11.80 20.40
N PHE A 165 8.68 -10.94 19.38
CA PHE A 165 7.52 -10.03 19.30
C PHE A 165 6.18 -10.78 19.25
N LYS A 166 6.14 -11.92 18.53
CA LYS A 166 4.94 -12.77 18.50
C LYS A 166 4.62 -13.33 19.89
N ALA A 167 5.64 -13.78 20.64
CA ALA A 167 5.48 -14.26 22.01
C ALA A 167 5.01 -13.15 22.96
N GLU A 168 5.63 -11.97 22.90
CA GLU A 168 5.25 -10.81 23.74
C GLU A 168 3.79 -10.38 23.50
N ILE A 169 3.32 -10.43 22.25
CA ILE A 169 1.90 -10.14 21.94
C ILE A 169 1.00 -11.23 22.54
N ALA A 170 1.39 -12.50 22.48
CA ALA A 170 0.63 -13.57 23.11
C ALA A 170 0.56 -13.43 24.64
N GLU A 171 1.57 -12.80 25.26
CA GLU A 171 1.62 -12.45 26.69
C GLU A 171 0.91 -11.14 27.05
N GLY A 172 0.33 -10.43 26.07
CA GLY A 172 -0.50 -9.25 26.29
C GLY A 172 0.11 -7.92 25.86
N ARG A 173 1.28 -7.91 25.21
CA ARG A 173 1.81 -6.70 24.56
C ARG A 173 0.87 -6.25 23.45
N ASN A 174 0.62 -4.93 23.38
CA ASN A 174 -0.26 -4.38 22.35
C ASN A 174 0.38 -4.54 20.95
N PRO A 175 -0.30 -5.19 19.98
CA PRO A 175 0.19 -5.30 18.59
C PRO A 175 0.53 -3.96 17.96
N ARG A 176 -0.17 -2.88 18.34
CA ARG A 176 0.12 -1.51 17.89
C ARG A 176 1.57 -1.11 18.16
N ASP A 177 2.11 -1.45 19.33
CA ASP A 177 3.45 -1.03 19.74
C ASP A 177 4.52 -1.76 18.92
N VAL A 178 4.25 -3.00 18.56
CA VAL A 178 5.12 -3.78 17.63
C VAL A 178 5.02 -3.22 16.21
N LYS A 179 3.82 -2.84 15.78
CA LYS A 179 3.62 -2.20 14.46
C LYS A 179 4.36 -0.86 14.35
N VAL A 180 4.40 -0.07 15.42
CA VAL A 180 5.19 1.17 15.49
C VAL A 180 6.68 0.89 15.24
N LEU A 181 7.24 -0.21 15.76
CA LEU A 181 8.64 -0.58 15.51
C LEU A 181 8.91 -0.84 14.03
N LEU A 182 7.98 -1.49 13.34
CA LEU A 182 8.08 -1.71 11.90
C LEU A 182 7.99 -0.39 11.12
N CYS A 183 7.05 0.48 11.48
CA CYS A 183 6.89 1.79 10.86
C CYS A 183 8.12 2.66 11.05
N ASP A 184 8.66 2.73 12.26
CA ASP A 184 9.88 3.47 12.58
C ASP A 184 11.07 2.97 11.75
N GLU A 185 11.25 1.65 11.66
CA GLU A 185 12.31 1.03 10.85
C GLU A 185 12.20 1.41 9.38
N LEU A 186 11.00 1.26 8.79
CA LEU A 186 10.79 1.51 7.37
C LEU A 186 10.87 3.00 7.02
N VAL A 187 10.26 3.88 7.83
CA VAL A 187 10.36 5.32 7.62
C VAL A 187 11.81 5.79 7.82
N THR A 188 12.53 5.29 8.83
CA THR A 188 13.95 5.58 9.02
C THR A 188 14.77 5.22 7.80
N ARG A 189 14.54 4.05 7.21
CA ARG A 189 15.25 3.56 6.01
C ARG A 189 15.10 4.49 4.81
N PHE A 190 13.91 5.01 4.58
CA PHE A 190 13.63 5.78 3.37
C PHE A 190 13.73 7.30 3.56
N HIS A 191 13.61 7.80 4.80
CA HIS A 191 13.52 9.24 5.10
C HIS A 191 14.46 9.72 6.20
N GLY A 192 15.11 8.79 6.91
CA GLY A 192 16.01 9.10 8.02
C GLY A 192 15.31 9.11 9.39
N ALA A 193 16.12 8.96 10.45
CA ALA A 193 15.63 8.77 11.81
C ALA A 193 14.81 9.95 12.36
N GLN A 194 15.15 11.19 11.98
CA GLN A 194 14.40 12.37 12.46
C GLN A 194 12.99 12.38 11.87
N ALA A 195 12.85 12.11 10.55
CA ALA A 195 11.55 12.05 9.90
C ALA A 195 10.65 10.92 10.47
N ALA A 196 11.24 9.81 10.89
CA ALA A 196 10.47 8.73 11.53
C ALA A 196 9.94 9.15 12.90
N LYS A 197 10.76 9.85 13.72
CA LYS A 197 10.32 10.39 15.03
C LYS A 197 9.21 11.42 14.86
N ASP A 198 9.35 12.32 13.89
CA ASP A 198 8.36 13.37 13.63
C ASP A 198 7.05 12.73 13.14
N ALA A 199 7.11 11.71 12.27
CA ALA A 199 5.94 10.99 11.79
C ALA A 199 5.22 10.22 12.93
N LEU A 200 5.96 9.61 13.85
CA LEU A 200 5.39 8.97 15.03
C LEU A 200 4.70 10.00 15.94
N ALA A 201 5.36 11.12 16.22
CA ALA A 201 4.80 12.18 17.08
C ALA A 201 3.51 12.76 16.47
N ASP A 202 3.51 13.01 15.17
CA ASP A 202 2.35 13.47 14.43
C ASP A 202 1.20 12.45 14.46
N PHE A 203 1.51 11.16 14.22
CA PHE A 203 0.54 10.08 14.33
C PHE A 203 -0.07 10.00 15.73
N GLU A 204 0.74 10.08 16.78
CA GLU A 204 0.25 10.06 18.17
C GLU A 204 -0.59 11.28 18.53
N ASN A 205 -0.19 12.48 18.07
CA ASN A 205 -0.97 13.70 18.28
C ASN A 205 -2.34 13.64 17.62
N ARG A 206 -2.44 13.13 16.38
CA ARG A 206 -3.73 12.92 15.71
C ARG A 206 -4.63 11.96 16.51
N PHE A 207 -4.07 10.92 17.12
CA PHE A 207 -4.84 10.00 17.97
C PHE A 207 -5.24 10.61 19.32
N ARG A 208 -4.38 11.42 19.95
CA ARG A 208 -4.69 12.12 21.21
C ARG A 208 -5.76 13.18 21.03
N GLN A 209 -5.78 13.87 19.89
CA GLN A 209 -6.79 14.88 19.56
C GLN A 209 -8.12 14.27 19.08
N GLY A 210 -8.34 12.97 19.24
CA GLY A 210 -9.59 12.30 18.88
C GLY A 210 -9.72 11.93 17.41
N GLY A 211 -8.60 11.88 16.66
CA GLY A 211 -8.59 11.35 15.29
C GLY A 211 -9.38 12.20 14.30
N ILE A 212 -9.33 13.53 14.42
CA ILE A 212 -9.94 14.46 13.44
C ILE A 212 -9.12 14.35 12.15
N PRO A 213 -9.69 13.87 11.01
CA PRO A 213 -9.00 13.87 9.73
C PRO A 213 -8.69 15.29 9.26
N ASP A 214 -7.57 15.49 8.54
CA ASP A 214 -7.23 16.81 7.99
C ASP A 214 -8.20 17.24 6.87
N ASP A 215 -8.84 16.28 6.19
CA ASP A 215 -9.81 16.51 5.12
C ASP A 215 -11.22 16.20 5.65
N ILE A 216 -11.78 17.14 6.41
CA ILE A 216 -13.17 17.07 6.89
C ILE A 216 -14.05 18.09 6.15
N ALA A 217 -15.29 17.70 5.88
CA ALA A 217 -16.26 18.59 5.25
C ALA A 217 -16.43 19.87 6.07
N GLU A 218 -16.27 21.03 5.44
CA GLU A 218 -16.61 22.32 6.05
C GLU A 218 -18.07 22.68 5.74
N VAL A 219 -18.85 22.93 6.78
CA VAL A 219 -20.29 23.23 6.65
C VAL A 219 -20.57 24.57 7.36
N THR A 220 -21.04 25.54 6.60
CA THR A 220 -21.51 26.81 7.17
C THR A 220 -23.03 26.74 7.35
N ILE A 221 -23.49 27.03 8.55
CA ILE A 221 -24.93 27.03 8.90
C ILE A 221 -25.31 28.45 9.26
N ASP A 222 -26.20 29.05 8.45
CA ASP A 222 -26.77 30.36 8.71
C ASP A 222 -27.96 30.22 9.66
N THR A 223 -27.88 30.93 10.79
CA THR A 223 -28.93 30.94 11.83
C THR A 223 -29.58 32.29 11.99
N ALA A 224 -29.30 33.23 11.08
CA ALA A 224 -29.76 34.63 11.17
C ALA A 224 -29.40 35.26 12.53
N GLY A 225 -28.24 34.92 13.09
CA GLY A 225 -27.75 35.46 14.35
C GLY A 225 -28.31 34.80 15.63
N ALA A 226 -29.21 33.82 15.50
CA ALA A 226 -29.69 33.00 16.61
C ALA A 226 -28.79 31.78 16.81
N GLY A 227 -28.69 31.25 18.03
CA GLY A 227 -28.05 29.95 18.25
C GLY A 227 -28.89 28.79 17.69
N MET A 228 -28.24 27.65 17.42
CA MET A 228 -28.92 26.44 16.96
C MET A 228 -28.62 25.26 17.88
N GLY A 229 -29.66 24.45 18.20
CA GLY A 229 -29.50 23.26 19.02
C GLY A 229 -28.64 22.20 18.37
N ILE A 230 -27.77 21.54 19.13
CA ILE A 230 -26.79 20.56 18.68
C ILE A 230 -27.41 19.47 17.78
N GLY A 231 -28.61 18.98 18.08
CA GLY A 231 -29.28 17.96 17.30
C GLY A 231 -29.61 18.44 15.87
N GLN A 232 -29.98 19.71 15.72
CA GLN A 232 -30.25 20.33 14.40
C GLN A 232 -28.94 20.59 13.64
N VAL A 233 -27.92 21.05 14.33
CA VAL A 233 -26.59 21.29 13.75
C VAL A 233 -26.02 19.96 13.20
N LEU A 234 -26.07 18.87 13.95
CA LEU A 234 -25.62 17.55 13.50
C LEU A 234 -26.37 17.05 12.27
N LYS A 235 -27.67 17.34 12.18
CA LYS A 235 -28.47 17.01 10.99
C LYS A 235 -28.11 17.89 9.79
N GLN A 236 -27.99 19.19 9.95
CA GLN A 236 -27.62 20.11 8.86
C GLN A 236 -26.21 19.88 8.37
N ALA A 237 -25.29 19.50 9.26
CA ALA A 237 -23.94 19.09 8.90
C ALA A 237 -23.85 17.73 8.19
N GLY A 238 -25.00 17.04 7.97
CA GLY A 238 -25.02 15.74 7.28
C GLY A 238 -24.43 14.59 8.07
N LEU A 239 -24.16 14.79 9.37
CA LEU A 239 -23.56 13.75 10.22
C LEU A 239 -24.56 12.70 10.68
N VAL A 240 -25.85 13.09 10.75
CA VAL A 240 -27.00 12.21 11.06
C VAL A 240 -28.15 12.51 10.11
N THR A 241 -29.08 11.57 9.97
CA THR A 241 -30.26 11.72 9.09
C THR A 241 -31.43 12.44 9.77
N SER A 242 -31.46 12.43 11.11
CA SER A 242 -32.51 13.08 11.88
C SER A 242 -32.00 13.54 13.26
N THR A 243 -32.73 14.51 13.86
CA THR A 243 -32.45 14.96 15.24
C THR A 243 -32.65 13.83 16.27
N SER A 244 -33.59 12.91 16.03
CA SER A 244 -33.79 11.75 16.87
C SER A 244 -32.60 10.79 16.82
N GLU A 245 -31.96 10.63 15.67
CA GLU A 245 -30.72 9.89 15.52
C GLU A 245 -29.58 10.59 16.26
N ALA A 246 -29.48 11.92 16.15
CA ALA A 246 -28.50 12.72 16.88
C ALA A 246 -28.56 12.43 18.38
N PHE A 247 -29.74 12.51 18.96
CA PHE A 247 -29.91 12.28 20.40
C PHE A 247 -29.61 10.85 20.82
N ARG A 248 -29.96 9.83 20.02
CA ARG A 248 -29.54 8.44 20.30
C ARG A 248 -28.03 8.26 20.29
N GLN A 249 -27.35 8.90 19.33
CA GLN A 249 -25.89 8.88 19.25
C GLN A 249 -25.24 9.59 20.44
N MET A 250 -25.83 10.70 20.94
CA MET A 250 -25.37 11.40 22.13
C MET A 250 -25.52 10.53 23.38
N GLU A 251 -26.66 9.87 23.57
CA GLU A 251 -26.90 8.92 24.69
C GLU A 251 -25.90 7.76 24.69
N GLY A 252 -25.63 7.20 23.50
CA GLY A 252 -24.60 6.17 23.31
C GLY A 252 -23.16 6.68 23.45
N GLY A 253 -22.97 7.99 23.69
CA GLY A 253 -21.64 8.62 23.81
C GLY A 253 -20.88 8.65 22.48
N GLY A 254 -21.59 8.58 21.36
CA GLY A 254 -21.02 8.60 20.03
C GLY A 254 -20.83 10.00 19.43
N VAL A 255 -21.22 11.08 20.14
CA VAL A 255 -21.06 12.47 19.66
C VAL A 255 -19.96 13.18 20.43
N ARG A 256 -19.08 13.88 19.69
CA ARG A 256 -18.04 14.75 20.26
C ARG A 256 -18.02 16.10 19.56
N ALA A 257 -17.66 17.13 20.31
CA ALA A 257 -17.38 18.47 19.83
C ALA A 257 -15.95 18.82 20.25
N ASP A 258 -15.07 19.16 19.28
CA ASP A 258 -13.64 19.40 19.48
C ASP A 258 -12.94 18.31 20.32
N GLY A 259 -13.37 17.05 20.12
CA GLY A 259 -12.83 15.88 20.82
C GLY A 259 -13.50 15.59 22.17
N GLU A 260 -14.26 16.52 22.74
CA GLU A 260 -14.99 16.33 23.99
C GLU A 260 -16.36 15.69 23.78
N LYS A 261 -16.75 14.77 24.69
CA LYS A 261 -18.01 14.05 24.59
C LYS A 261 -19.20 14.98 24.89
N VAL A 262 -20.15 15.04 23.95
CA VAL A 262 -21.37 15.82 24.10
C VAL A 262 -22.51 14.90 24.58
N THR A 263 -23.01 15.17 25.79
CA THR A 263 -24.15 14.44 26.39
C THR A 263 -25.38 15.32 26.63
N ASP A 264 -25.18 16.64 26.64
CA ASP A 264 -26.26 17.59 26.88
C ASP A 264 -27.07 17.81 25.58
N ARG A 265 -28.33 17.32 25.59
CA ARG A 265 -29.28 17.46 24.50
C ARG A 265 -29.74 18.90 24.27
N THR A 266 -29.59 19.75 25.28
CA THR A 266 -30.04 21.17 25.25
C THR A 266 -28.95 22.11 24.78
N LEU A 267 -27.74 21.61 24.50
CA LEU A 267 -26.60 22.37 24.05
C LEU A 267 -26.96 23.19 22.81
N GLN A 268 -26.77 24.51 22.91
CA GLN A 268 -26.94 25.49 21.84
C GLN A 268 -25.57 25.95 21.36
N LEU A 269 -25.36 25.95 20.05
CA LEU A 269 -24.18 26.55 19.45
C LEU A 269 -24.55 27.97 18.99
N ALA A 270 -23.87 28.98 19.52
CA ALA A 270 -24.14 30.38 19.24
C ALA A 270 -23.63 30.77 17.82
N SER A 271 -24.19 31.83 17.25
CA SER A 271 -23.59 32.46 16.06
C SER A 271 -22.15 32.89 16.33
N GLY A 272 -21.26 32.70 15.36
CA GLY A 272 -19.82 32.90 15.48
C GLY A 272 -19.05 31.68 15.99
N THR A 273 -19.73 30.57 16.39
CA THR A 273 -19.06 29.35 16.82
C THR A 273 -18.48 28.61 15.62
N GLU A 274 -17.21 28.20 15.73
CA GLU A 274 -16.57 27.24 14.85
C GLU A 274 -16.18 26.02 15.68
N VAL A 275 -16.64 24.82 15.28
CA VAL A 275 -16.47 23.58 16.06
C VAL A 275 -16.34 22.38 15.15
N VAL A 276 -15.48 21.43 15.51
CA VAL A 276 -15.39 20.14 14.82
C VAL A 276 -16.32 19.14 15.51
N LEU A 277 -17.35 18.73 14.80
CA LEU A 277 -18.31 17.73 15.28
C LEU A 277 -17.96 16.34 14.75
N GLN A 278 -18.06 15.36 15.61
CA GLN A 278 -17.84 13.94 15.30
C GLN A 278 -19.06 13.12 15.70
N VAL A 279 -19.49 12.20 14.83
CA VAL A 279 -20.51 11.19 15.13
C VAL A 279 -19.97 9.80 14.83
N GLY A 280 -19.87 8.97 15.87
CA GLY A 280 -19.21 7.67 15.80
C GLY A 280 -17.70 7.79 15.51
N LYS A 281 -17.13 6.77 14.83
CA LYS A 281 -15.68 6.72 14.56
C LYS A 281 -15.25 7.34 13.24
N ARG A 282 -16.20 7.63 12.33
CA ARG A 282 -15.87 7.91 10.92
C ARG A 282 -16.48 9.18 10.34
N LYS A 283 -17.49 9.77 10.99
CA LYS A 283 -18.18 10.95 10.47
C LYS A 283 -17.69 12.20 11.19
N PHE A 284 -17.14 13.14 10.43
CA PHE A 284 -16.63 14.42 10.94
C PHE A 284 -17.11 15.56 10.06
N ALA A 285 -17.33 16.72 10.65
CA ALA A 285 -17.56 17.98 9.93
C ALA A 285 -17.03 19.14 10.76
N ARG A 286 -16.38 20.10 10.11
CA ARG A 286 -16.08 21.41 10.68
C ARG A 286 -17.29 22.29 10.43
N VAL A 287 -17.96 22.73 11.47
CA VAL A 287 -19.19 23.50 11.40
C VAL A 287 -18.93 24.92 11.85
N LYS A 288 -19.33 25.86 11.01
CA LYS A 288 -19.30 27.29 11.34
C LYS A 288 -20.72 27.83 11.38
N ILE A 289 -21.14 28.37 12.52
CA ILE A 289 -22.45 28.99 12.72
C ILE A 289 -22.34 30.47 12.42
N ILE A 290 -23.11 30.98 11.48
CA ILE A 290 -23.14 32.43 11.11
C ILE A 290 -24.52 33.02 11.30
#